data_db294525f0527123f30c4739605d6551
#
_entry.id   db294525f0527123f30c4739605d6551
#
_cell.length_a   1.000
_cell.length_b   1.000
_cell.length_c   1.000
_cell.angle_alpha   90.00
_cell.angle_beta   90.00
_cell.angle_gamma   90.00
#
_symmetry.space_group_name_H-M   'P 1'
#
loop_
_entity.id
_entity.type
_entity.pdbx_description
1 polymer ?
#
loop_
_entity_poly.entity_id
_entity_poly.type
_entity_poly.pdbx_seq_one_letter_code
_entity_poly.pdbx_strand_id
1 'polypeptide(L)'
;MSFACSPKTPPWSARTERTRERERGTATLMVFFLLFVFSGLGLGMIYFSQTHLKLNACRKFSLFLDYASENGLKRGLQDLGEWLQAAGPAVPVAEGRLEDFRDDPGTVFPLLLEEALGAGFPRVLRESDDGLSWECLSTCGLRSFEDRGDFLRITAGLAMESSGAWRALRPRRVSRLDGSLGILAGRLPLPSIPFLINKEMTEAERNRFPGENGIAFLSRDGNVLTPRTAAAGKDAIPGDATPLAARALDIRLFTPQDLSPARLRDALGLEPSEEPVPDGVYLVRSDLGLGGIFVQGDAEEMVLAIDGDAQVMVFRMAAGEWTLRFSPARSRTEFLTPAGDFFYDLVPLGIVIVNGKVRSLGGGTVENDGTVRMVRDRELPCILSGVGLTIVSSDRVTLSSHLILQGARWQEGIPYIKESQSQVVIFSTGRDLLTQAALEGGIVVDAAAPDGLKLQASLTAGGSGFEIGGRGKTVEVLGALHAAGYEGNGNALRLAPDERFAAGENGGNAPVTAAPCLAVYSLKVLSWREHE
;
A
#
# COMPACT_ATOMS: atom_id res chain seq x y z
N MET A 1 -0.32 -87.36 -102.67
CA MET A 1 1.14 -87.17 -102.55
C MET A 1 1.41 -86.54 -101.21
N SER A 2 1.96 -87.36 -100.33
CA SER A 2 2.11 -87.06 -98.91
C SER A 2 3.60 -87.03 -98.62
N PHE A 3 4.12 -85.97 -98.02
CA PHE A 3 5.43 -85.92 -97.47
C PHE A 3 5.36 -85.60 -95.93
N ALA A 4 5.71 -86.60 -95.22
CA ALA A 4 5.90 -86.46 -93.76
C ALA A 4 7.27 -85.91 -93.46
N CYS A 5 7.35 -84.83 -92.72
CA CYS A 5 8.58 -84.34 -92.11
C CYS A 5 8.48 -84.44 -90.57
N SER A 6 9.31 -85.27 -90.01
CA SER A 6 9.50 -85.48 -88.59
C SER A 6 10.42 -84.37 -88.02
N PRO A 7 10.03 -83.63 -86.96
CA PRO A 7 10.97 -82.67 -86.34
C PRO A 7 11.85 -83.32 -85.27
N LYS A 8 13.16 -83.15 -85.43
CA LYS A 8 14.18 -83.48 -84.41
C LYS A 8 14.08 -82.45 -83.25
N THR A 9 13.86 -82.93 -82.06
CA THR A 9 13.93 -82.15 -80.83
C THR A 9 15.37 -81.84 -80.51
N PRO A 10 15.73 -80.54 -80.16
CA PRO A 10 17.07 -80.17 -79.72
C PRO A 10 17.27 -80.51 -78.24
N PRO A 11 18.55 -80.82 -77.81
CA PRO A 11 18.84 -81.23 -76.44
C PRO A 11 19.06 -80.01 -75.55
N TRP A 12 18.08 -79.28 -75.20
CA TRP A 12 18.20 -78.09 -74.31
C TRP A 12 17.56 -78.24 -72.94
N SER A 13 17.00 -79.41 -72.61
CA SER A 13 16.24 -79.58 -71.36
C SER A 13 17.06 -79.73 -70.07
N ALA A 14 18.37 -80.13 -70.20
CA ALA A 14 19.16 -80.45 -69.02
C ALA A 14 19.86 -79.18 -68.35
N ARG A 15 19.97 -78.10 -69.10
CA ARG A 15 20.62 -76.88 -68.56
C ARG A 15 19.73 -75.90 -67.80
N THR A 16 18.43 -75.99 -68.08
CA THR A 16 17.44 -75.08 -67.49
C THR A 16 17.01 -75.50 -66.09
N GLU A 17 17.11 -76.73 -65.68
CA GLU A 17 16.72 -77.13 -64.31
C GLU A 17 17.76 -76.76 -63.29
N ARG A 18 19.08 -76.85 -63.58
CA ARG A 18 20.15 -76.44 -62.62
C ARG A 18 20.21 -74.95 -62.39
N THR A 19 19.86 -74.17 -63.38
CA THR A 19 19.74 -72.69 -63.20
C THR A 19 18.52 -72.28 -62.37
N ARG A 20 17.38 -72.97 -62.61
CA ARG A 20 16.14 -72.77 -61.85
C ARG A 20 16.25 -73.14 -60.37
N GLU A 21 16.94 -74.23 -60.05
CA GLU A 21 17.23 -74.59 -58.64
C GLU A 21 18.18 -73.61 -57.95
N ARG A 22 19.20 -73.07 -58.65
CA ARG A 22 20.09 -72.06 -58.15
C ARG A 22 19.40 -70.70 -57.92
N GLU A 23 18.47 -70.33 -58.84
CA GLU A 23 17.64 -69.15 -58.71
C GLU A 23 16.62 -69.30 -57.59
N ARG A 24 16.03 -70.47 -57.36
CA ARG A 24 15.14 -70.73 -56.20
C ARG A 24 15.90 -70.68 -54.89
N GLY A 25 17.11 -71.19 -54.81
CA GLY A 25 17.97 -71.10 -53.62
C GLY A 25 18.37 -69.66 -53.27
N THR A 26 18.71 -68.85 -54.29
CA THR A 26 19.07 -67.43 -54.10
C THR A 26 17.84 -66.57 -53.71
N ALA A 27 16.66 -66.83 -54.32
CA ALA A 27 15.45 -66.14 -53.95
C ALA A 27 15.00 -66.47 -52.53
N THR A 28 15.13 -67.74 -52.09
CA THR A 28 14.82 -68.12 -50.70
C THR A 28 15.79 -67.44 -49.71
N LEU A 29 17.08 -67.36 -50.02
CA LEU A 29 18.10 -66.72 -49.20
C LEU A 29 17.85 -65.21 -49.12
N MET A 30 17.43 -64.61 -50.23
CA MET A 30 17.06 -63.19 -50.28
C MET A 30 15.79 -62.89 -49.44
N VAL A 31 14.80 -63.80 -49.47
CA VAL A 31 13.60 -63.69 -48.63
C VAL A 31 13.95 -63.79 -47.13
N PHE A 32 14.82 -64.76 -46.77
CA PHE A 32 15.30 -64.85 -45.38
C PHE A 32 16.10 -63.64 -44.96
N PHE A 33 16.94 -63.10 -45.81
CA PHE A 33 17.69 -61.87 -45.52
C PHE A 33 16.72 -60.68 -45.35
N LEU A 34 15.75 -60.50 -46.23
CA LEU A 34 14.73 -59.47 -46.09
C LEU A 34 13.92 -59.63 -44.80
N LEU A 35 13.46 -60.87 -44.48
CA LEU A 35 12.80 -61.14 -43.22
C LEU A 35 13.64 -60.79 -42.01
N PHE A 36 14.93 -61.11 -42.05
CA PHE A 36 15.86 -60.75 -40.98
C PHE A 36 16.04 -59.24 -40.85
N VAL A 37 16.20 -58.55 -41.99
CA VAL A 37 16.29 -57.09 -42.01
C VAL A 37 14.98 -56.44 -41.50
N PHE A 38 13.81 -56.88 -41.97
CA PHE A 38 12.53 -56.36 -41.50
C PHE A 38 12.26 -56.71 -40.04
N SER A 39 12.66 -57.86 -39.57
CA SER A 39 12.55 -58.22 -38.15
C SER A 39 13.45 -57.35 -37.29
N GLY A 40 14.70 -57.08 -37.75
CA GLY A 40 15.62 -56.15 -37.07
C GLY A 40 15.14 -54.72 -37.04
N LEU A 41 14.58 -54.23 -38.17
CA LEU A 41 13.91 -52.92 -38.24
C LEU A 41 12.68 -52.84 -37.33
N GLY A 42 11.87 -53.89 -37.32
CA GLY A 42 10.68 -53.99 -36.48
C GLY A 42 11.04 -53.95 -34.99
N LEU A 43 12.01 -54.72 -34.56
CA LEU A 43 12.55 -54.70 -33.19
C LEU A 43 13.18 -53.32 -32.83
N GLY A 44 13.92 -52.72 -33.77
CA GLY A 44 14.47 -51.38 -33.63
C GLY A 44 13.39 -50.32 -33.44
N MET A 45 12.31 -50.36 -34.23
CA MET A 45 11.16 -49.48 -34.09
C MET A 45 10.45 -49.65 -32.75
N ILE A 46 10.26 -50.91 -32.30
CA ILE A 46 9.65 -51.17 -30.98
C ILE A 46 10.50 -50.61 -29.86
N TYR A 47 11.83 -50.85 -29.92
CA TYR A 47 12.75 -50.33 -28.93
C TYR A 47 12.78 -48.80 -28.94
N PHE A 48 12.81 -48.18 -30.11
CA PHE A 48 12.77 -46.74 -30.26
C PHE A 48 11.43 -46.15 -29.73
N SER A 49 10.31 -46.75 -30.07
CA SER A 49 8.99 -46.38 -29.58
C SER A 49 8.90 -46.47 -28.05
N GLN A 50 9.39 -47.57 -27.45
CA GLN A 50 9.43 -47.74 -26.00
C GLN A 50 10.33 -46.70 -25.34
N THR A 51 11.46 -46.38 -25.94
CA THR A 51 12.38 -45.35 -25.43
C THR A 51 11.74 -43.97 -25.50
N HIS A 52 11.07 -43.65 -26.61
CA HIS A 52 10.29 -42.39 -26.74
C HIS A 52 9.15 -42.29 -25.75
N LEU A 53 8.41 -43.37 -25.51
CA LEU A 53 7.36 -43.40 -24.51
C LEU A 53 7.90 -43.15 -23.09
N LYS A 54 9.04 -43.79 -22.75
CA LYS A 54 9.73 -43.56 -21.47
C LYS A 54 10.20 -42.12 -21.33
N LEU A 55 10.81 -41.55 -22.37
CA LEU A 55 11.27 -40.14 -22.36
C LEU A 55 10.11 -39.18 -22.22
N ASN A 56 9.02 -39.41 -22.94
CA ASN A 56 7.82 -38.59 -22.81
C ASN A 56 7.17 -38.72 -21.43
N ALA A 57 7.13 -39.92 -20.86
CA ALA A 57 6.68 -40.12 -19.48
C ALA A 57 7.56 -39.36 -18.48
N CYS A 58 8.89 -39.44 -18.61
CA CYS A 58 9.82 -38.71 -17.76
C CYS A 58 9.66 -37.19 -17.90
N ARG A 59 9.48 -36.67 -19.13
CA ARG A 59 9.22 -35.24 -19.36
C ARG A 59 7.91 -34.78 -18.72
N LYS A 60 6.80 -35.52 -18.92
CA LYS A 60 5.52 -35.22 -18.27
C LYS A 60 5.66 -35.24 -16.76
N PHE A 61 6.39 -36.22 -16.23
CA PHE A 61 6.63 -36.35 -14.80
C PHE A 61 7.44 -35.17 -14.23
N SER A 62 8.50 -34.74 -14.92
CA SER A 62 9.26 -33.55 -14.56
C SER A 62 8.36 -32.31 -14.54
N LEU A 63 7.55 -32.09 -15.59
CA LEU A 63 6.61 -30.97 -15.64
C LEU A 63 5.62 -30.96 -14.47
N PHE A 64 5.09 -32.12 -14.07
CA PHE A 64 4.20 -32.22 -12.91
C PHE A 64 4.90 -31.82 -11.60
N LEU A 65 6.15 -32.21 -11.42
CA LEU A 65 6.94 -31.84 -10.24
C LEU A 65 7.26 -30.33 -10.23
N ASP A 66 7.56 -29.76 -11.39
CA ASP A 66 7.81 -28.32 -11.54
C ASP A 66 6.54 -27.55 -11.19
N TYR A 67 5.36 -27.93 -11.73
CA TYR A 67 4.08 -27.34 -11.37
C TYR A 67 3.74 -27.49 -9.87
N ALA A 68 4.07 -28.63 -9.27
CA ALA A 68 3.81 -28.84 -7.84
C ALA A 68 4.66 -27.90 -6.98
N SER A 69 5.95 -27.77 -7.30
CA SER A 69 6.85 -26.88 -6.56
C SER A 69 6.47 -25.39 -6.75
N GLU A 70 6.10 -24.98 -7.96
CA GLU A 70 5.59 -23.64 -8.22
C GLU A 70 4.25 -23.35 -7.49
N ASN A 71 3.32 -24.30 -7.53
CA ASN A 71 2.06 -24.14 -6.81
C ASN A 71 2.29 -24.00 -5.31
N GLY A 72 3.23 -24.74 -4.75
CA GLY A 72 3.60 -24.60 -3.36
C GLY A 72 4.13 -23.21 -3.02
N LEU A 73 4.96 -22.61 -3.89
CA LEU A 73 5.41 -21.22 -3.71
C LEU A 73 4.25 -20.22 -3.82
N LYS A 74 3.38 -20.37 -4.83
CA LYS A 74 2.22 -19.49 -5.00
C LYS A 74 1.29 -19.55 -3.80
N ARG A 75 1.02 -20.76 -3.30
CA ARG A 75 0.22 -20.97 -2.08
C ARG A 75 0.90 -20.39 -0.86
N GLY A 76 2.22 -20.58 -0.73
CA GLY A 76 2.99 -19.99 0.35
C GLY A 76 2.94 -18.46 0.36
N LEU A 77 3.05 -17.82 -0.81
CA LEU A 77 2.88 -16.37 -0.94
C LEU A 77 1.46 -15.91 -0.62
N GLN A 78 0.45 -16.67 -1.07
CA GLN A 78 -0.94 -16.39 -0.76
C GLN A 78 -1.20 -16.50 0.74
N ASP A 79 -0.75 -17.58 1.38
CA ASP A 79 -0.87 -17.79 2.84
C ASP A 79 -0.18 -16.68 3.63
N LEU A 80 1.03 -16.29 3.21
CA LEU A 80 1.75 -15.16 3.81
C LEU A 80 0.97 -13.86 3.65
N GLY A 81 0.41 -13.60 2.47
CA GLY A 81 -0.43 -12.43 2.21
C GLY A 81 -1.69 -12.43 3.06
N GLU A 82 -2.39 -13.56 3.15
CA GLU A 82 -3.58 -13.73 3.99
C GLU A 82 -3.25 -13.55 5.47
N TRP A 83 -2.12 -14.09 5.92
CA TRP A 83 -1.65 -13.94 7.29
C TRP A 83 -1.29 -12.49 7.63
N LEU A 84 -0.55 -11.78 6.78
CA LEU A 84 -0.25 -10.37 6.96
C LEU A 84 -1.52 -9.51 6.96
N GLN A 85 -2.51 -9.84 6.12
CA GLN A 85 -3.81 -9.19 6.12
C GLN A 85 -4.62 -9.49 7.39
N ALA A 86 -4.54 -10.71 7.93
CA ALA A 86 -5.22 -11.10 9.16
C ALA A 86 -4.63 -10.41 10.39
N ALA A 87 -3.31 -10.18 10.42
CA ALA A 87 -2.64 -9.42 11.47
C ALA A 87 -3.05 -7.94 11.49
N GLY A 88 -3.56 -7.42 10.37
CA GLY A 88 -3.99 -6.03 10.25
C GLY A 88 -2.85 -5.07 9.90
N PRO A 89 -3.18 -3.79 9.64
CA PRO A 89 -2.22 -2.79 9.19
C PRO A 89 -1.25 -2.33 10.26
N ALA A 90 -1.61 -2.45 11.55
CA ALA A 90 -0.76 -2.11 12.68
C ALA A 90 -1.12 -2.98 13.88
N VAL A 91 -0.16 -3.69 14.41
CA VAL A 91 -0.33 -4.59 15.56
C VAL A 91 0.36 -3.98 16.79
N PRO A 92 -0.33 -3.83 17.92
CA PRO A 92 0.29 -3.31 19.14
C PRO A 92 1.48 -4.17 19.58
N VAL A 93 2.55 -3.52 20.02
CA VAL A 93 3.77 -4.14 20.53
C VAL A 93 4.11 -3.54 21.89
N ALA A 94 4.59 -4.34 22.82
CA ALA A 94 5.02 -3.85 24.14
C ALA A 94 6.23 -2.91 24.00
N GLU A 95 6.23 -1.78 24.70
CA GLU A 95 7.33 -0.81 24.67
C GLU A 95 8.69 -1.44 25.01
N GLY A 96 8.75 -2.25 26.07
CA GLY A 96 9.98 -2.95 26.46
C GLY A 96 10.54 -3.88 25.40
N ARG A 97 9.69 -4.44 24.52
CA ARG A 97 10.14 -5.30 23.42
C ARG A 97 10.93 -4.54 22.37
N LEU A 98 10.62 -3.27 22.14
CA LEU A 98 11.37 -2.43 21.20
C LEU A 98 12.72 -2.00 21.76
N GLU A 99 12.81 -1.80 23.06
CA GLU A 99 14.08 -1.55 23.75
C GLU A 99 14.96 -2.79 23.68
N ASP A 100 14.42 -3.96 24.03
CA ASP A 100 15.11 -5.25 23.87
C ASP A 100 15.62 -5.47 22.45
N PHE A 101 14.83 -5.08 21.42
CA PHE A 101 15.23 -5.16 20.02
C PHE A 101 16.40 -4.24 19.70
N ARG A 102 16.46 -3.02 20.24
CA ARG A 102 17.58 -2.13 20.03
C ARG A 102 18.89 -2.70 20.59
N ASP A 103 18.80 -3.40 21.72
CA ASP A 103 19.95 -4.01 22.40
C ASP A 103 20.41 -5.29 21.71
N ASP A 104 19.49 -6.18 21.31
CA ASP A 104 19.80 -7.45 20.60
C ASP A 104 18.82 -7.72 19.46
N PRO A 105 19.00 -7.08 18.31
CA PRO A 105 18.11 -7.20 17.16
C PRO A 105 18.00 -8.63 16.62
N GLY A 106 19.08 -9.39 16.67
CA GLY A 106 19.12 -10.73 16.09
C GLY A 106 18.26 -11.75 16.81
N THR A 107 18.31 -11.73 18.15
CA THR A 107 17.55 -12.64 19.00
C THR A 107 16.10 -12.19 19.18
N VAL A 108 15.86 -10.87 19.23
CA VAL A 108 14.53 -10.34 19.54
C VAL A 108 13.64 -10.26 18.29
N PHE A 109 14.20 -10.15 17.08
CA PHE A 109 13.41 -10.04 15.85
C PHE A 109 12.39 -11.17 15.64
N PRO A 110 12.74 -12.46 15.76
CA PRO A 110 11.78 -13.54 15.64
C PRO A 110 10.66 -13.46 16.68
N LEU A 111 11.01 -13.11 17.92
CA LEU A 111 10.05 -12.95 19.02
C LEU A 111 9.10 -11.77 18.78
N LEU A 112 9.63 -10.66 18.26
CA LEU A 112 8.83 -9.50 17.88
C LEU A 112 7.79 -9.85 16.80
N LEU A 113 8.18 -10.61 15.79
CA LEU A 113 7.27 -11.08 14.75
C LEU A 113 6.22 -12.04 15.31
N GLU A 114 6.61 -12.99 16.14
CA GLU A 114 5.69 -13.97 16.75
C GLU A 114 4.66 -13.29 17.65
N GLU A 115 5.09 -12.38 18.53
CA GLU A 115 4.22 -11.65 19.44
C GLU A 115 3.24 -10.75 18.67
N ALA A 116 3.74 -10.01 17.69
CA ALA A 116 2.93 -9.06 16.95
C ALA A 116 1.99 -9.72 15.93
N LEU A 117 2.41 -10.78 15.27
CA LEU A 117 1.67 -11.40 14.18
C LEU A 117 0.99 -12.71 14.56
N GLY A 118 1.17 -13.18 15.80
CA GLY A 118 0.54 -14.40 16.32
C GLY A 118 1.04 -15.70 15.69
N ALA A 119 2.09 -15.65 14.86
CA ALA A 119 2.72 -16.81 14.26
C ALA A 119 4.18 -16.55 13.95
N GLY A 120 5.05 -17.50 14.34
CA GLY A 120 6.47 -17.42 14.11
C GLY A 120 6.92 -18.01 12.77
N PHE A 121 8.16 -17.73 12.41
CA PHE A 121 8.89 -18.44 11.38
C PHE A 121 9.83 -19.48 12.03
N PRO A 122 10.10 -20.62 11.36
CA PRO A 122 9.67 -21.00 10.01
C PRO A 122 8.21 -21.48 9.93
N ARG A 123 7.54 -21.17 8.81
CA ARG A 123 6.19 -21.69 8.50
C ARG A 123 6.30 -22.80 7.47
N VAL A 124 5.56 -23.87 7.69
CA VAL A 124 5.51 -25.02 6.79
C VAL A 124 4.09 -25.25 6.33
N LEU A 125 3.87 -25.21 5.03
CA LEU A 125 2.62 -25.57 4.38
C LEU A 125 2.80 -26.87 3.61
N ARG A 126 1.81 -27.77 3.70
CA ARG A 126 1.82 -29.05 3.00
C ARG A 126 0.46 -29.33 2.41
N GLU A 127 0.44 -29.81 1.18
CA GLU A 127 -0.77 -30.29 0.53
C GLU A 127 -0.44 -31.54 -0.28
N SER A 128 -1.40 -32.46 -0.35
CA SER A 128 -1.26 -33.69 -1.13
C SER A 128 -2.59 -33.99 -1.81
N ASP A 129 -2.55 -34.15 -3.14
CA ASP A 129 -3.69 -34.51 -3.97
C ASP A 129 -3.28 -35.53 -5.02
N ASP A 130 -4.05 -36.64 -5.18
CA ASP A 130 -3.85 -37.72 -6.16
C ASP A 130 -2.41 -38.26 -6.31
N GLY A 131 -1.67 -38.25 -5.19
CA GLY A 131 -0.28 -38.72 -5.13
C GLY A 131 0.76 -37.67 -5.56
N LEU A 132 0.36 -36.48 -5.94
CA LEU A 132 1.19 -35.30 -6.04
C LEU A 132 1.17 -34.56 -4.71
N SER A 133 2.33 -34.26 -4.15
CA SER A 133 2.43 -33.49 -2.91
C SER A 133 3.44 -32.39 -3.04
N TRP A 134 3.22 -31.30 -2.32
CA TRP A 134 4.21 -30.26 -2.17
C TRP A 134 4.31 -29.82 -0.71
N GLU A 135 5.47 -29.34 -0.38
CA GLU A 135 5.79 -28.75 0.91
C GLU A 135 6.50 -27.41 0.68
N CYS A 136 5.96 -26.32 1.25
CA CYS A 136 6.55 -25.01 1.19
C CYS A 136 7.04 -24.60 2.58
N LEU A 137 8.33 -24.31 2.70
CA LEU A 137 8.98 -23.78 3.89
C LEU A 137 9.23 -22.29 3.68
N SER A 138 8.68 -21.45 4.54
CA SER A 138 8.91 -20.01 4.57
C SER A 138 9.75 -19.65 5.79
N THR A 139 10.83 -18.89 5.57
CA THR A 139 11.70 -18.38 6.62
C THR A 139 11.82 -16.87 6.51
N CYS A 140 11.92 -16.20 7.64
CA CYS A 140 12.10 -14.75 7.71
C CYS A 140 13.24 -14.43 8.68
N GLY A 141 14.14 -13.57 8.28
CA GLY A 141 15.28 -13.17 9.09
C GLY A 141 15.61 -11.69 8.93
N LEU A 142 16.12 -11.08 9.99
CA LEU A 142 16.57 -9.69 9.97
C LEU A 142 17.71 -9.48 8.95
N ARG A 143 17.57 -8.49 8.07
CA ARG A 143 18.66 -8.04 7.17
C ARG A 143 19.32 -6.77 7.66
N SER A 144 18.52 -5.77 7.95
CA SER A 144 18.97 -4.46 8.45
C SER A 144 17.86 -3.76 9.19
N PHE A 145 18.22 -2.80 10.02
CA PHE A 145 17.27 -1.87 10.61
C PHE A 145 17.90 -0.48 10.70
N GLU A 146 17.05 0.53 10.78
CA GLU A 146 17.39 1.92 10.94
C GLU A 146 16.56 2.48 12.09
N ASP A 147 17.22 3.03 13.11
CA ASP A 147 16.54 3.70 14.23
C ASP A 147 16.26 5.16 13.87
N ARG A 148 14.99 5.55 13.89
CA ARG A 148 14.50 6.90 13.64
C ARG A 148 14.08 7.63 14.93
N GLY A 149 14.42 7.08 16.08
CA GLY A 149 14.05 7.60 17.40
C GLY A 149 12.68 7.08 17.84
N ASP A 150 11.60 7.65 17.32
CA ASP A 150 10.23 7.22 17.69
C ASP A 150 9.84 5.85 17.13
N PHE A 151 10.44 5.42 16.02
CA PHE A 151 10.20 4.13 15.42
C PHE A 151 11.46 3.55 14.75
N LEU A 152 11.41 2.24 14.57
CA LEU A 152 12.41 1.46 13.85
C LEU A 152 11.91 1.14 12.44
N ARG A 153 12.76 1.32 11.44
CA ARG A 153 12.54 0.82 10.08
C ARG A 153 13.35 -0.44 9.88
N ILE A 154 12.67 -1.57 9.75
CA ILE A 154 13.28 -2.89 9.69
C ILE A 154 13.12 -3.45 8.28
N THR A 155 14.20 -3.97 7.72
CA THR A 155 14.17 -4.76 6.49
C THR A 155 14.48 -6.21 6.84
N ALA A 156 13.51 -7.10 6.61
CA ALA A 156 13.68 -8.52 6.81
C ALA A 156 13.82 -9.25 5.48
N GLY A 157 14.65 -10.28 5.44
CA GLY A 157 14.78 -11.20 4.33
C GLY A 157 13.75 -12.30 4.44
N LEU A 158 12.95 -12.49 3.40
CA LEU A 158 12.03 -13.62 3.25
C LEU A 158 12.65 -14.62 2.31
N ALA A 159 12.73 -15.89 2.70
CA ALA A 159 13.10 -16.98 1.81
C ALA A 159 12.00 -18.05 1.88
N MET A 160 11.55 -18.48 0.71
CA MET A 160 10.58 -19.55 0.57
C MET A 160 11.16 -20.65 -0.30
N GLU A 161 11.05 -21.87 0.16
CA GLU A 161 11.48 -23.05 -0.58
C GLU A 161 10.32 -24.03 -0.68
N SER A 162 9.92 -24.35 -1.89
CA SER A 162 8.87 -25.34 -2.14
C SER A 162 9.41 -26.56 -2.84
N SER A 163 9.09 -27.74 -2.31
CA SER A 163 9.47 -29.03 -2.90
C SER A 163 8.25 -29.79 -3.37
N GLY A 164 8.22 -30.17 -4.66
CA GLY A 164 7.21 -31.04 -5.24
C GLY A 164 7.66 -32.51 -5.24
N ALA A 165 6.77 -33.45 -4.86
CA ALA A 165 7.03 -34.88 -4.86
C ALA A 165 5.83 -35.66 -5.43
N TRP A 166 6.08 -36.82 -6.04
CA TRP A 166 5.05 -37.74 -6.52
C TRP A 166 5.17 -39.09 -5.79
N ARG A 167 4.08 -39.49 -5.06
CA ARG A 167 3.96 -40.79 -4.37
C ARG A 167 5.19 -41.21 -3.58
N ALA A 168 5.79 -40.26 -2.87
CA ALA A 168 7.03 -40.46 -2.12
C ALA A 168 8.23 -40.95 -2.97
N LEU A 169 8.17 -40.83 -4.30
CA LEU A 169 9.28 -41.15 -5.19
C LEU A 169 10.35 -40.04 -5.16
N ARG A 170 11.61 -40.42 -5.18
CA ARG A 170 12.71 -39.51 -5.47
C ARG A 170 12.93 -39.51 -7.01
N PRO A 171 12.96 -38.36 -7.71
CA PRO A 171 13.50 -37.06 -7.31
C PRO A 171 12.45 -36.07 -6.81
N ARG A 172 12.89 -35.08 -6.02
CA ARG A 172 12.12 -33.89 -5.65
C ARG A 172 12.56 -32.73 -6.54
N ARG A 173 11.61 -31.94 -7.01
CA ARG A 173 11.92 -30.62 -7.61
C ARG A 173 11.75 -29.54 -6.54
N VAL A 174 12.66 -28.59 -6.54
CA VAL A 174 12.66 -27.50 -5.55
C VAL A 174 12.66 -26.18 -6.28
N SER A 175 11.68 -25.35 -5.94
CA SER A 175 11.62 -23.96 -6.38
C SER A 175 11.88 -23.04 -5.18
N ARG A 176 12.62 -21.96 -5.40
CA ARG A 176 12.98 -20.99 -4.37
C ARG A 176 12.53 -19.59 -4.76
N LEU A 177 12.09 -18.86 -3.76
CA LEU A 177 11.75 -17.45 -3.85
C LEU A 177 12.51 -16.71 -2.75
N ASP A 178 13.21 -15.66 -3.15
CA ASP A 178 13.77 -14.69 -2.22
C ASP A 178 12.95 -13.40 -2.27
N GLY A 179 12.65 -12.88 -1.11
CA GLY A 179 11.89 -11.65 -0.95
C GLY A 179 12.43 -10.76 0.14
N SER A 180 11.78 -9.65 0.36
CA SER A 180 12.00 -8.79 1.50
C SER A 180 10.70 -8.25 2.05
N LEU A 181 10.62 -8.16 3.37
CA LEU A 181 9.57 -7.48 4.11
C LEU A 181 10.11 -6.15 4.63
N GLY A 182 9.36 -5.08 4.40
CA GLY A 182 9.59 -3.80 5.05
C GLY A 182 8.64 -3.68 6.23
N ILE A 183 9.19 -3.42 7.41
CA ILE A 183 8.46 -3.38 8.66
C ILE A 183 8.79 -2.07 9.37
N LEU A 184 7.77 -1.43 9.94
CA LEU A 184 7.92 -0.31 10.87
C LEU A 184 7.53 -0.80 12.25
N ALA A 185 8.29 -0.45 13.29
CA ALA A 185 8.00 -0.83 14.67
C ALA A 185 8.28 0.35 15.62
N GLY A 186 7.30 0.76 16.40
CA GLY A 186 7.37 1.88 17.31
C GLY A 186 6.13 2.76 17.32
N ARG A 187 6.25 4.00 17.70
CA ARG A 187 5.19 5.01 17.56
C ARG A 187 5.16 5.50 16.12
N LEU A 188 4.32 4.88 15.33
CA LEU A 188 4.30 5.09 13.88
C LEU A 188 3.62 6.40 13.52
N PRO A 189 4.13 7.15 12.53
CA PRO A 189 3.35 8.21 11.89
C PRO A 189 2.04 7.64 11.38
N LEU A 190 0.89 8.20 11.79
CA LEU A 190 -0.43 7.68 11.37
C LEU A 190 -0.53 7.52 9.85
N PRO A 191 -0.06 8.47 9.02
CA PRO A 191 -0.13 8.30 7.57
C PRO A 191 0.60 7.08 7.00
N SER A 192 1.50 6.46 7.77
CA SER A 192 2.15 5.21 7.36
C SER A 192 1.23 3.98 7.44
N ILE A 193 0.07 4.11 8.07
CA ILE A 193 -0.95 3.09 8.22
C ILE A 193 -2.07 3.41 7.24
N PRO A 194 -2.30 2.64 6.17
CA PRO A 194 -3.23 3.04 5.10
C PRO A 194 -4.69 3.18 5.56
N PHE A 195 -5.15 2.30 6.44
CA PHE A 195 -6.54 2.30 6.88
C PHE A 195 -6.69 1.77 8.31
N LEU A 196 -7.43 2.52 9.14
CA LEU A 196 -7.67 2.17 10.52
C LEU A 196 -9.06 2.66 10.95
N ILE A 197 -9.89 1.78 11.52
CA ILE A 197 -11.15 2.15 12.16
C ILE A 197 -11.13 1.70 13.61
N ASN A 198 -11.41 2.62 14.52
CA ASN A 198 -11.32 2.41 15.97
C ASN A 198 -12.56 1.72 16.57
N LYS A 199 -13.60 1.50 15.77
CA LYS A 199 -14.84 0.85 16.18
C LYS A 199 -14.71 -0.67 16.05
N GLU A 200 -15.09 -1.43 17.08
CA GLU A 200 -15.36 -2.85 16.90
C GLU A 200 -16.49 -3.01 15.87
N MET A 201 -16.14 -3.57 14.73
CA MET A 201 -17.11 -3.85 13.68
C MET A 201 -17.71 -5.22 13.89
N THR A 202 -19.02 -5.34 13.82
CA THR A 202 -19.71 -6.61 13.77
C THR A 202 -19.31 -7.38 12.50
N GLU A 203 -19.45 -8.70 12.50
CA GLU A 203 -19.17 -9.53 11.33
C GLU A 203 -20.01 -9.11 10.10
N ALA A 204 -21.25 -8.68 10.32
CA ALA A 204 -22.12 -8.16 9.27
C ALA A 204 -21.62 -6.83 8.69
N GLU A 205 -21.03 -5.95 9.50
CA GLU A 205 -20.40 -4.71 9.04
C GLU A 205 -19.10 -5.02 8.28
N ARG A 206 -18.27 -5.96 8.77
CA ARG A 206 -17.06 -6.43 8.08
C ARG A 206 -17.35 -7.04 6.72
N ASN A 207 -18.42 -7.81 6.60
CA ASN A 207 -18.83 -8.44 5.35
C ASN A 207 -19.45 -7.46 4.34
N ARG A 208 -19.91 -6.30 4.79
CA ARG A 208 -20.41 -5.21 3.90
C ARG A 208 -19.29 -4.41 3.24
N PHE A 209 -18.09 -4.41 3.79
CA PHE A 209 -16.96 -3.65 3.25
C PHE A 209 -16.45 -4.12 1.88
N PRO A 210 -16.45 -5.41 1.50
CA PRO A 210 -15.86 -5.82 0.21
C PRO A 210 -16.81 -5.79 -0.99
N GLY A 211 -18.09 -5.47 -0.88
CA GLY A 211 -18.98 -5.66 -2.02
C GLY A 211 -19.99 -4.56 -2.29
N GLU A 212 -20.67 -4.05 -1.28
CA GLU A 212 -21.79 -3.14 -1.48
C GLU A 212 -21.50 -1.66 -1.11
N ASN A 213 -20.48 -1.38 -0.32
CA ASN A 213 -20.12 -0.01 0.12
C ASN A 213 -18.78 0.49 -0.43
N GLY A 214 -18.19 -0.20 -1.40
CA GLY A 214 -17.22 0.37 -2.32
C GLY A 214 -15.89 0.87 -1.75
N ILE A 215 -15.39 0.34 -0.61
CA ILE A 215 -14.00 0.61 -0.24
C ILE A 215 -13.10 -0.33 -1.03
N ALA A 216 -12.37 0.21 -1.99
CA ALA A 216 -11.39 -0.51 -2.75
C ALA A 216 -9.99 0.04 -2.41
N PHE A 217 -9.08 -0.84 -1.98
CA PHE A 217 -7.66 -0.51 -1.92
C PHE A 217 -7.03 -0.81 -3.27
N LEU A 218 -6.37 0.17 -3.84
CA LEU A 218 -5.59 0.00 -5.06
C LEU A 218 -4.14 -0.26 -4.65
N SER A 219 -3.62 -1.44 -4.99
CA SER A 219 -2.18 -1.67 -4.94
C SER A 219 -1.51 -0.96 -6.13
N ARG A 220 -0.18 -0.78 -6.06
CA ARG A 220 0.63 -0.21 -7.15
C ARG A 220 0.45 -0.93 -8.48
N ASP A 221 0.07 -2.20 -8.45
CA ASP A 221 -0.13 -3.05 -9.64
C ASP A 221 -1.59 -3.09 -10.10
N GLY A 222 -2.46 -2.18 -9.58
CA GLY A 222 -3.87 -2.11 -9.93
C GLY A 222 -4.73 -3.22 -9.32
N ASN A 223 -4.17 -4.08 -8.47
CA ASN A 223 -4.92 -5.11 -7.77
C ASN A 223 -5.74 -4.49 -6.64
N VAL A 224 -7.01 -4.84 -6.60
CA VAL A 224 -7.90 -4.47 -5.49
C VAL A 224 -7.52 -5.29 -4.27
N LEU A 225 -6.91 -4.64 -3.27
CA LEU A 225 -6.70 -5.25 -1.96
C LEU A 225 -7.99 -5.05 -1.16
N THR A 226 -8.62 -6.14 -0.77
CA THR A 226 -9.78 -6.10 0.12
C THR A 226 -9.30 -5.71 1.51
N PRO A 227 -9.71 -4.56 2.08
CA PRO A 227 -9.31 -4.22 3.43
C PRO A 227 -9.97 -5.19 4.40
N ARG A 228 -9.17 -5.95 5.11
CA ARG A 228 -9.63 -6.44 6.40
C ARG A 228 -9.44 -5.28 7.37
N THR A 229 -10.54 -4.76 7.88
CA THR A 229 -10.53 -3.75 8.93
C THR A 229 -9.75 -4.31 10.11
N ALA A 230 -8.58 -3.77 10.38
CA ALA A 230 -7.99 -3.97 11.68
C ALA A 230 -8.88 -3.21 12.67
N ALA A 231 -9.63 -3.95 13.47
CA ALA A 231 -10.15 -3.40 14.70
C ALA A 231 -8.93 -3.12 15.59
N ALA A 232 -8.36 -1.93 15.44
CA ALA A 232 -7.43 -1.44 16.43
C ALA A 232 -8.21 -1.26 17.74
N GLY A 233 -7.56 -1.56 18.87
CA GLY A 233 -8.14 -1.30 20.18
C GLY A 233 -8.60 0.17 20.27
N LYS A 234 -9.55 0.46 21.15
CA LYS A 234 -10.22 1.76 21.30
C LYS A 234 -9.30 3.00 21.35
N ASP A 235 -8.01 2.79 21.54
CA ASP A 235 -7.02 3.84 21.80
C ASP A 235 -5.98 4.03 20.66
N ALA A 236 -6.16 3.41 19.50
CA ALA A 236 -5.16 3.48 18.44
C ALA A 236 -5.14 4.82 17.68
N ILE A 237 -6.27 5.53 17.63
CA ILE A 237 -6.33 6.88 17.04
C ILE A 237 -6.16 7.89 18.17
N PRO A 238 -5.07 8.69 18.17
CA PRO A 238 -4.89 9.67 19.21
C PRO A 238 -6.02 10.71 19.15
N GLY A 239 -6.71 10.89 20.27
CA GLY A 239 -7.64 12.01 20.46
C GLY A 239 -6.92 13.31 20.87
N ASP A 240 -5.59 13.28 20.99
CA ASP A 240 -4.80 14.37 21.53
C ASP A 240 -3.89 14.99 20.46
N ALA A 241 -4.20 16.22 20.08
CA ALA A 241 -3.37 17.04 19.18
C ALA A 241 -2.37 17.94 19.94
N THR A 242 -2.29 17.79 21.24
CA THR A 242 -1.44 18.58 22.13
C THR A 242 0.01 18.68 21.65
N PRO A 243 0.69 17.58 21.23
CA PRO A 243 2.06 17.67 20.73
C PRO A 243 2.19 18.50 19.45
N LEU A 244 1.20 18.44 18.56
CA LEU A 244 1.19 19.23 17.32
C LEU A 244 0.93 20.71 17.62
N ALA A 245 0.03 21.01 18.55
CA ALA A 245 -0.24 22.36 19.00
C ALA A 245 0.99 22.97 19.71
N ALA A 246 1.66 22.19 20.56
CA ALA A 246 2.89 22.60 21.19
C ALA A 246 3.97 23.00 20.17
N ARG A 247 4.14 22.17 19.14
CA ARG A 247 5.09 22.44 18.06
C ARG A 247 4.70 23.66 17.24
N ALA A 248 3.41 23.80 16.91
CA ALA A 248 2.91 24.95 16.17
C ALA A 248 3.11 26.27 16.95
N LEU A 249 2.90 26.24 18.28
CA LEU A 249 3.00 27.38 19.18
C LEU A 249 4.41 27.58 19.72
N ASP A 250 5.40 26.75 19.33
CA ASP A 250 6.80 26.77 19.83
C ASP A 250 6.92 26.65 21.36
N ILE A 251 6.03 25.89 21.97
CA ILE A 251 6.00 25.66 23.42
C ILE A 251 6.79 24.41 23.75
N ARG A 252 7.96 24.50 24.40
CA ARG A 252 8.91 23.39 24.60
C ARG A 252 8.50 22.35 25.64
N LEU A 253 7.67 22.71 26.60
CA LEU A 253 7.17 21.82 27.64
C LEU A 253 5.68 21.99 27.71
N PHE A 254 4.97 20.97 27.25
CA PHE A 254 3.55 21.04 27.05
C PHE A 254 2.80 20.04 27.92
N THR A 255 2.06 20.57 28.88
CA THR A 255 0.91 19.85 29.46
C THR A 255 -0.35 20.61 29.08
N PRO A 256 -1.54 19.95 29.02
CA PRO A 256 -2.79 20.64 28.75
C PRO A 256 -3.05 21.83 29.68
N GLN A 257 -2.46 21.80 30.88
CA GLN A 257 -2.53 22.87 31.85
C GLN A 257 -1.65 24.08 31.48
N ASP A 258 -0.70 23.94 30.57
CA ASP A 258 0.17 25.01 30.10
C ASP A 258 -0.47 25.90 29.04
N LEU A 259 -1.60 25.54 28.48
CA LEU A 259 -2.42 26.37 27.56
C LEU A 259 -3.39 27.27 28.32
N SER A 260 -2.96 27.90 29.41
CA SER A 260 -3.76 28.96 29.98
C SER A 260 -4.00 30.08 28.94
N PRO A 261 -5.14 30.80 28.99
CA PRO A 261 -5.42 31.88 28.06
C PRO A 261 -4.27 32.91 27.99
N ALA A 262 -3.67 33.26 29.12
CA ALA A 262 -2.55 34.20 29.17
C ALA A 262 -1.30 33.69 28.39
N ARG A 263 -0.93 32.40 28.54
CA ARG A 263 0.20 31.81 27.80
C ARG A 263 -0.08 31.66 26.31
N LEU A 264 -1.30 31.27 25.96
CA LEU A 264 -1.68 31.19 24.55
C LEU A 264 -1.66 32.57 23.89
N ARG A 265 -2.17 33.60 24.56
CA ARG A 265 -2.10 35.00 24.09
C ARG A 265 -0.67 35.47 23.89
N ASP A 266 0.21 35.16 24.82
CA ASP A 266 1.64 35.51 24.74
C ASP A 266 2.29 34.80 23.52
N ALA A 267 2.08 33.49 23.35
CA ALA A 267 2.56 32.72 22.18
C ALA A 267 2.03 33.27 20.84
N LEU A 268 0.84 33.85 20.83
CA LEU A 268 0.23 34.49 19.66
C LEU A 268 0.62 35.96 19.49
N GLY A 269 1.49 36.49 20.35
CA GLY A 269 1.94 37.90 20.32
C GLY A 269 0.84 38.89 20.72
N LEU A 270 -0.14 38.46 21.49
CA LEU A 270 -1.18 39.29 22.10
C LEU A 270 -0.78 39.69 23.51
N GLU A 271 -1.35 40.80 24.01
CA GLU A 271 -1.14 41.18 25.41
C GLU A 271 -1.59 40.06 26.36
N PRO A 272 -0.75 39.60 27.28
CA PRO A 272 -1.08 38.58 28.26
C PRO A 272 -2.28 38.99 29.11
N SER A 273 -3.33 38.21 29.09
CA SER A 273 -4.52 38.38 29.95
C SER A 273 -5.23 37.03 30.11
N GLU A 274 -6.09 36.94 31.10
CA GLU A 274 -6.95 35.75 31.29
C GLU A 274 -8.19 35.76 30.37
N GLU A 275 -8.33 36.77 29.52
CA GLU A 275 -9.40 36.80 28.52
C GLU A 275 -9.16 35.77 27.43
N PRO A 276 -10.21 35.15 26.88
CA PRO A 276 -10.09 34.27 25.75
C PRO A 276 -9.40 34.93 24.54
N VAL A 277 -8.69 34.15 23.76
CA VAL A 277 -8.11 34.63 22.48
C VAL A 277 -9.26 35.04 21.58
N PRO A 278 -9.25 36.22 20.98
CA PRO A 278 -10.28 36.65 20.02
C PRO A 278 -10.31 35.74 18.78
N ASP A 279 -11.48 35.61 18.16
CA ASP A 279 -11.60 34.88 16.90
C ASP A 279 -10.74 35.54 15.82
N GLY A 280 -9.97 34.70 15.11
CA GLY A 280 -9.05 35.17 14.09
C GLY A 280 -7.96 34.18 13.72
N VAL A 281 -7.10 34.59 12.80
CA VAL A 281 -5.94 33.82 12.36
C VAL A 281 -4.68 34.48 12.85
N TYR A 282 -3.77 33.70 13.45
CA TYR A 282 -2.53 34.15 14.07
C TYR A 282 -1.35 33.39 13.48
N LEU A 283 -0.31 34.13 13.07
CA LEU A 283 0.94 33.55 12.63
C LEU A 283 1.92 33.58 13.80
N VAL A 284 2.28 32.42 14.31
CA VAL A 284 3.14 32.32 15.51
C VAL A 284 4.56 32.71 15.14
N ARG A 285 5.16 33.58 15.98
CA ARG A 285 6.58 33.94 15.88
C ARG A 285 7.38 33.10 16.87
N SER A 286 8.48 32.52 16.41
CA SER A 286 9.40 31.76 17.24
C SER A 286 10.82 32.33 17.17
N ASP A 287 11.63 32.01 18.16
CA ASP A 287 13.07 32.38 18.17
C ASP A 287 13.84 31.74 16.99
N LEU A 288 13.30 30.67 16.40
CA LEU A 288 13.92 29.94 15.29
C LEU A 288 13.31 30.29 13.92
N GLY A 289 12.32 31.20 13.89
CA GLY A 289 11.63 31.55 12.65
C GLY A 289 10.14 31.78 12.86
N LEU A 290 9.33 31.37 11.86
CA LEU A 290 7.88 31.32 11.99
C LEU A 290 7.45 29.93 12.48
N GLY A 291 6.63 29.89 13.52
CA GLY A 291 5.96 28.71 14.01
C GLY A 291 4.81 28.29 13.07
N GLY A 292 3.79 27.69 13.64
CA GLY A 292 2.58 27.32 12.90
C GLY A 292 1.59 28.48 12.73
N ILE A 293 0.44 28.12 12.19
CA ILE A 293 -0.72 29.00 12.02
C ILE A 293 -1.77 28.56 13.05
N PHE A 294 -2.22 29.48 13.88
CA PHE A 294 -3.29 29.23 14.85
C PHE A 294 -4.55 29.99 14.45
N VAL A 295 -5.66 29.28 14.39
CA VAL A 295 -7.00 29.83 14.08
C VAL A 295 -7.86 29.63 15.32
N GLN A 296 -8.33 30.72 15.90
CA GLN A 296 -9.29 30.70 17.00
C GLN A 296 -10.70 30.93 16.44
N GLY A 297 -11.61 30.01 16.75
CA GLY A 297 -12.99 30.04 16.27
C GLY A 297 -13.22 29.24 14.98
N ASP A 298 -14.46 29.27 14.51
CA ASP A 298 -14.88 28.52 13.31
C ASP A 298 -14.40 29.18 12.02
N ALA A 299 -13.77 28.39 11.15
CA ALA A 299 -13.49 28.77 9.77
C ALA A 299 -14.68 28.38 8.89
N GLU A 300 -15.42 29.36 8.36
CA GLU A 300 -16.53 29.14 7.45
C GLU A 300 -16.03 28.54 6.13
N GLU A 301 -14.87 29.02 5.66
CA GLU A 301 -14.22 28.48 4.48
C GLU A 301 -12.70 28.56 4.62
N MET A 302 -12.01 27.48 4.28
CA MET A 302 -10.56 27.41 4.15
C MET A 302 -10.22 26.94 2.74
N VAL A 303 -9.56 27.81 1.96
CA VAL A 303 -9.20 27.54 0.56
C VAL A 303 -7.69 27.45 0.42
N LEU A 304 -7.24 26.37 -0.20
CA LEU A 304 -5.84 26.13 -0.56
C LEU A 304 -5.66 26.38 -2.05
N ALA A 305 -4.70 27.18 -2.46
CA ALA A 305 -4.42 27.49 -3.86
C ALA A 305 -2.93 27.70 -4.10
N ILE A 306 -2.54 27.68 -5.37
CA ILE A 306 -1.17 27.96 -5.80
C ILE A 306 -1.20 29.24 -6.63
N ASP A 307 -0.27 30.16 -6.35
CA ASP A 307 -0.01 31.34 -7.14
C ASP A 307 1.46 31.39 -7.55
N GLY A 308 1.74 30.95 -8.78
CA GLY A 308 3.11 30.85 -9.27
C GLY A 308 3.95 29.89 -8.43
N ASP A 309 4.90 30.44 -7.67
CA ASP A 309 5.79 29.72 -6.75
C ASP A 309 5.38 29.85 -5.27
N ALA A 310 4.18 30.36 -5.02
CA ALA A 310 3.66 30.54 -3.67
C ALA A 310 2.48 29.61 -3.36
N GLN A 311 2.47 29.05 -2.14
CA GLN A 311 1.29 28.46 -1.55
C GLN A 311 0.41 29.56 -1.00
N VAL A 312 -0.88 29.51 -1.31
CA VAL A 312 -1.88 30.47 -0.80
C VAL A 312 -2.89 29.73 0.06
N MET A 313 -3.21 30.30 1.20
CA MET A 313 -4.23 29.81 2.12
C MET A 313 -5.15 30.97 2.50
N VAL A 314 -6.42 30.81 2.29
CA VAL A 314 -7.43 31.80 2.66
C VAL A 314 -8.33 31.25 3.74
N PHE A 315 -8.50 32.00 4.80
CA PHE A 315 -9.39 31.69 5.91
C PHE A 315 -10.52 32.74 5.93
N ARG A 316 -11.74 32.30 5.69
CA ARG A 316 -12.95 33.13 5.82
C ARG A 316 -13.65 32.76 7.12
N MET A 317 -13.81 33.74 7.97
CA MET A 317 -14.44 33.59 9.28
C MET A 317 -15.50 34.68 9.44
N ALA A 318 -16.38 34.55 10.42
CA ALA A 318 -17.34 35.61 10.75
C ALA A 318 -16.66 36.96 11.08
N ALA A 319 -15.46 36.92 11.62
CA ALA A 319 -14.67 38.09 11.99
C ALA A 319 -13.92 38.75 10.80
N GLY A 320 -13.87 38.12 9.62
CA GLY A 320 -13.18 38.65 8.44
C GLY A 320 -12.52 37.61 7.57
N GLU A 321 -11.68 38.08 6.65
CA GLU A 321 -10.89 37.23 5.75
C GLU A 321 -9.39 37.45 6.03
N TRP A 322 -8.66 36.35 6.13
CA TRP A 322 -7.20 36.32 6.25
C TRP A 322 -6.62 35.57 5.07
N THR A 323 -5.59 36.12 4.47
CA THR A 323 -4.86 35.47 3.38
C THR A 323 -3.41 35.31 3.77
N LEU A 324 -2.93 34.08 3.76
CA LEU A 324 -1.53 33.74 3.92
C LEU A 324 -0.97 33.28 2.59
N ARG A 325 0.07 33.96 2.10
CA ARG A 325 0.79 33.60 0.89
C ARG A 325 2.26 33.41 1.23
N PHE A 326 2.81 32.23 1.00
CA PHE A 326 4.23 31.98 1.28
C PHE A 326 4.92 31.23 0.15
N SER A 327 6.15 31.63 -0.16
CA SER A 327 7.02 31.02 -1.16
C SER A 327 8.23 30.40 -0.49
N PRO A 328 8.34 29.05 -0.42
CA PRO A 328 9.53 28.38 0.08
C PRO A 328 10.79 28.75 -0.70
N ALA A 329 10.67 28.92 -2.03
CA ALA A 329 11.79 29.26 -2.88
C ALA A 329 12.37 30.66 -2.61
N ARG A 330 11.55 31.60 -2.14
CA ARG A 330 11.95 32.98 -1.82
C ARG A 330 12.12 33.22 -0.34
N SER A 331 11.80 32.22 0.51
CA SER A 331 11.75 32.38 1.97
C SER A 331 10.94 33.58 2.45
N ARG A 332 9.78 33.81 1.78
CA ARG A 332 8.97 35.01 2.03
C ARG A 332 7.52 34.61 2.31
N THR A 333 6.93 35.31 3.27
CA THR A 333 5.52 35.20 3.65
C THR A 333 4.83 36.55 3.64
N GLU A 334 3.65 36.60 3.02
CA GLU A 334 2.72 37.74 3.07
C GLU A 334 1.50 37.28 3.86
N PHE A 335 1.14 38.03 4.89
CA PHE A 335 -0.01 37.74 5.73
C PHE A 335 -0.95 38.95 5.73
N LEU A 336 -2.01 38.84 4.96
CA LEU A 336 -3.03 39.87 4.81
C LEU A 336 -4.14 39.59 5.82
N THR A 337 -4.49 40.59 6.61
CA THR A 337 -5.46 40.49 7.70
C THR A 337 -6.44 41.65 7.62
N PRO A 338 -7.61 41.58 8.28
CA PRO A 338 -8.52 42.73 8.40
C PRO A 338 -7.91 43.96 9.07
N ALA A 339 -6.83 43.76 9.86
CA ALA A 339 -6.15 44.84 10.54
C ALA A 339 -4.97 45.47 9.76
N GLY A 340 -4.54 44.81 8.66
CA GLY A 340 -3.42 45.26 7.82
C GLY A 340 -2.58 44.11 7.27
N ASP A 341 -1.58 44.48 6.49
CA ASP A 341 -0.71 43.55 5.75
C ASP A 341 0.64 43.45 6.45
N PHE A 342 1.09 42.19 6.62
CA PHE A 342 2.36 41.89 7.27
C PHE A 342 3.24 41.08 6.33
N PHE A 343 4.55 41.31 6.36
CA PHE A 343 5.53 40.64 5.50
C PHE A 343 6.67 40.10 6.36
N TYR A 344 7.07 38.85 6.04
CA TYR A 344 8.13 38.15 6.75
C TYR A 344 9.12 37.54 5.76
N ASP A 345 10.40 37.59 6.03
CA ASP A 345 11.46 36.93 5.25
C ASP A 345 11.70 35.49 5.76
N LEU A 346 10.63 34.78 6.05
CA LEU A 346 10.59 33.43 6.61
C LEU A 346 9.36 32.69 6.08
N VAL A 347 9.35 31.35 6.21
CA VAL A 347 8.23 30.49 5.83
C VAL A 347 7.68 29.80 7.08
N PRO A 348 6.36 29.68 7.25
CA PRO A 348 5.76 28.99 8.40
C PRO A 348 6.02 27.50 8.36
N LEU A 349 5.93 26.84 9.52
CA LEU A 349 6.15 25.38 9.67
C LEU A 349 5.16 24.49 8.90
N GLY A 350 4.11 25.04 8.29
CA GLY A 350 3.09 24.25 7.60
C GLY A 350 2.13 23.49 8.53
N ILE A 351 2.10 23.83 9.81
CA ILE A 351 1.12 23.32 10.78
C ILE A 351 0.04 24.36 10.98
N VAL A 352 -1.21 23.98 10.71
CA VAL A 352 -2.40 24.81 10.90
C VAL A 352 -3.24 24.20 12.01
N ILE A 353 -3.43 24.92 13.08
CA ILE A 353 -4.27 24.52 14.22
C ILE A 353 -5.53 25.37 14.22
N VAL A 354 -6.68 24.73 14.07
CA VAL A 354 -7.99 25.37 14.14
C VAL A 354 -8.67 24.96 15.44
N ASN A 355 -8.78 25.87 16.39
CA ASN A 355 -9.57 25.66 17.61
C ASN A 355 -11.03 26.03 17.35
N GLY A 356 -11.70 25.19 16.56
CA GLY A 356 -13.07 25.37 16.06
C GLY A 356 -13.35 24.38 14.92
N LYS A 357 -14.45 24.64 14.20
CA LYS A 357 -14.86 23.87 13.01
C LYS A 357 -14.21 24.43 11.74
N VAL A 358 -13.93 23.55 10.80
CA VAL A 358 -13.67 23.95 9.42
C VAL A 358 -14.89 23.55 8.59
N ARG A 359 -15.78 24.52 8.33
CA ARG A 359 -17.09 24.25 7.69
C ARG A 359 -16.98 23.93 6.21
N SER A 360 -15.91 24.38 5.55
CA SER A 360 -15.65 24.08 4.15
C SER A 360 -14.13 24.16 3.89
N LEU A 361 -13.52 23.01 3.56
CA LEU A 361 -12.12 22.91 3.17
C LEU A 361 -12.02 22.41 1.73
N GLY A 362 -11.22 23.05 0.91
CA GLY A 362 -10.99 22.57 -0.46
C GLY A 362 -9.93 23.32 -1.21
N GLY A 363 -9.65 22.80 -2.42
CA GLY A 363 -8.76 23.44 -3.37
C GLY A 363 -9.45 24.58 -4.14
N GLY A 364 -8.66 25.56 -4.52
CA GLY A 364 -9.12 26.74 -5.25
C GLY A 364 -8.10 27.23 -6.29
N THR A 365 -8.42 28.38 -6.83
CA THR A 365 -7.57 29.10 -7.79
C THR A 365 -7.47 30.57 -7.39
N VAL A 366 -6.35 31.17 -7.77
CA VAL A 366 -6.17 32.63 -7.66
C VAL A 366 -6.64 33.24 -8.97
N GLU A 367 -7.59 34.15 -8.87
CA GLU A 367 -8.11 34.90 -10.03
C GLU A 367 -7.15 36.03 -10.42
N ASN A 368 -7.35 36.65 -11.58
CA ASN A 368 -6.48 37.70 -12.11
C ASN A 368 -6.45 38.98 -11.22
N ASP A 369 -7.46 39.18 -10.42
CA ASP A 369 -7.56 40.30 -9.46
C ASP A 369 -6.93 40.00 -8.11
N GLY A 370 -6.33 38.79 -7.96
CA GLY A 370 -5.72 38.32 -6.72
C GLY A 370 -6.68 37.66 -5.75
N THR A 371 -7.98 37.64 -6.02
CA THR A 371 -8.96 36.94 -5.19
C THR A 371 -8.79 35.43 -5.28
N VAL A 372 -9.03 34.73 -4.19
CA VAL A 372 -8.96 33.27 -4.14
C VAL A 372 -10.36 32.70 -4.05
N ARG A 373 -10.66 31.79 -4.95
CA ARG A 373 -11.99 31.14 -4.98
C ARG A 373 -11.85 29.62 -4.95
N MET A 374 -12.70 28.97 -4.13
CA MET A 374 -12.80 27.51 -4.13
C MET A 374 -13.37 27.02 -5.46
N VAL A 375 -12.76 25.95 -6.02
CA VAL A 375 -13.17 25.33 -7.27
C VAL A 375 -13.61 23.90 -6.98
N ARG A 376 -14.90 23.61 -7.17
CA ARG A 376 -15.48 22.31 -6.82
C ARG A 376 -15.49 21.31 -7.98
N ASP A 377 -15.61 21.80 -9.20
CA ASP A 377 -15.88 21.02 -10.42
C ASP A 377 -14.65 20.66 -11.25
N ARG A 378 -13.47 21.08 -10.81
CA ARG A 378 -12.22 20.83 -11.53
C ARG A 378 -11.09 20.36 -10.60
N GLU A 379 -10.33 19.40 -11.09
CA GLU A 379 -9.15 18.85 -10.43
C GLU A 379 -7.94 19.77 -10.63
N LEU A 380 -7.86 20.85 -9.89
CA LEU A 380 -6.74 21.80 -9.97
C LEU A 380 -5.74 21.51 -8.84
N PRO A 381 -4.42 21.53 -9.12
CA PRO A 381 -3.41 21.52 -8.08
C PRO A 381 -3.61 22.71 -7.12
N CYS A 382 -3.66 22.42 -5.83
CA CYS A 382 -3.88 23.43 -4.79
C CYS A 382 -2.80 23.40 -3.70
N ILE A 383 -1.91 22.40 -3.74
CA ILE A 383 -0.77 22.26 -2.83
C ILE A 383 0.53 22.34 -3.63
N LEU A 384 1.33 23.34 -3.34
CA LEU A 384 2.61 23.61 -4.02
C LEU A 384 3.61 22.47 -3.76
N SER A 385 4.38 22.09 -4.77
CA SER A 385 5.43 21.07 -4.61
C SER A 385 6.46 21.50 -3.57
N GLY A 386 6.84 20.59 -2.69
CA GLY A 386 7.75 20.86 -1.55
C GLY A 386 7.07 21.43 -0.31
N VAL A 387 5.76 21.66 -0.34
CA VAL A 387 5.01 22.12 0.83
C VAL A 387 4.37 20.94 1.56
N GLY A 388 4.68 20.79 2.85
CA GLY A 388 4.00 19.87 3.76
C GLY A 388 2.99 20.63 4.62
N LEU A 389 1.71 20.26 4.57
CA LEU A 389 0.66 20.85 5.39
C LEU A 389 0.09 19.82 6.36
N THR A 390 -0.01 20.18 7.63
CA THR A 390 -0.74 19.44 8.65
C THR A 390 -1.83 20.36 9.20
N ILE A 391 -3.08 20.03 8.89
CA ILE A 391 -4.27 20.77 9.31
C ILE A 391 -4.91 20.02 10.45
N VAL A 392 -4.97 20.61 11.63
CA VAL A 392 -5.57 20.04 12.83
C VAL A 392 -6.77 20.88 13.23
N SER A 393 -7.93 20.27 13.36
CA SER A 393 -9.14 20.92 13.86
C SER A 393 -9.56 20.27 15.18
N SER A 394 -9.96 21.08 16.15
CA SER A 394 -10.52 20.59 17.40
C SER A 394 -11.90 19.94 17.20
N ASP A 395 -12.64 20.39 16.21
CA ASP A 395 -13.98 19.93 15.88
C ASP A 395 -14.07 19.43 14.42
N ARG A 396 -15.24 19.42 13.84
CA ARG A 396 -15.54 18.86 12.51
C ARG A 396 -14.81 19.59 11.38
N VAL A 397 -14.31 18.82 10.42
CA VAL A 397 -13.78 19.30 9.13
C VAL A 397 -14.67 18.83 8.00
N THR A 398 -15.20 19.76 7.19
CA THR A 398 -15.99 19.43 6.01
C THR A 398 -15.17 19.62 4.74
N LEU A 399 -15.04 18.55 3.95
CA LEU A 399 -14.30 18.54 2.67
C LEU A 399 -15.28 18.86 1.54
N SER A 400 -15.10 19.99 0.86
CA SER A 400 -16.05 20.51 -0.13
C SER A 400 -15.51 20.52 -1.56
N SER A 401 -14.20 20.31 -1.77
CA SER A 401 -13.56 20.36 -3.08
C SER A 401 -12.35 19.41 -3.12
N HIS A 402 -11.85 19.16 -4.33
CA HIS A 402 -10.63 18.39 -4.55
C HIS A 402 -9.44 18.97 -3.78
N LEU A 403 -8.59 18.09 -3.25
CA LEU A 403 -7.28 18.44 -2.69
C LEU A 403 -6.21 17.73 -3.51
N ILE A 404 -5.56 18.46 -4.41
CA ILE A 404 -4.62 17.91 -5.38
C ILE A 404 -3.22 18.47 -5.13
N LEU A 405 -2.24 17.57 -5.00
CA LEU A 405 -0.83 17.93 -4.88
C LEU A 405 -0.26 18.31 -6.24
N GLN A 406 0.52 19.35 -6.31
CA GLN A 406 1.25 19.68 -7.54
C GLN A 406 2.24 18.57 -7.88
N GLY A 407 2.22 18.09 -9.14
CA GLY A 407 3.06 16.98 -9.61
C GLY A 407 2.51 15.58 -9.32
N ALA A 408 1.40 15.45 -8.61
CA ALA A 408 0.70 14.18 -8.47
C ALA A 408 -0.34 14.00 -9.58
N ARG A 409 -0.41 12.79 -10.16
CA ARG A 409 -1.33 12.46 -11.26
C ARG A 409 -2.04 11.14 -10.98
N TRP A 410 -3.26 11.00 -11.50
CA TRP A 410 -3.98 9.74 -11.57
C TRP A 410 -3.92 9.25 -13.02
N GLN A 411 -3.36 8.06 -13.24
CA GLN A 411 -3.35 7.40 -14.54
C GLN A 411 -4.11 6.08 -14.43
N GLU A 412 -5.22 5.95 -15.16
CA GLU A 412 -6.05 4.74 -15.18
C GLU A 412 -6.48 4.26 -13.77
N GLY A 413 -6.73 5.19 -12.85
CA GLY A 413 -7.11 4.89 -11.47
C GLY A 413 -5.93 4.57 -10.54
N ILE A 414 -4.70 4.65 -11.02
CA ILE A 414 -3.47 4.44 -10.25
C ILE A 414 -2.82 5.79 -9.94
N PRO A 415 -2.53 6.11 -8.67
CA PRO A 415 -1.86 7.36 -8.33
C PRO A 415 -0.37 7.31 -8.69
N TYR A 416 0.10 8.36 -9.34
CA TYR A 416 1.51 8.58 -9.63
C TYR A 416 2.01 9.81 -8.88
N ILE A 417 2.83 9.61 -7.85
CA ILE A 417 3.23 10.64 -6.88
C ILE A 417 4.72 10.95 -6.88
N LYS A 418 5.52 10.23 -7.67
CA LYS A 418 6.99 10.32 -7.61
C LYS A 418 7.57 11.71 -7.84
N GLU A 419 6.83 12.57 -8.55
CA GLU A 419 7.25 13.94 -8.86
C GLU A 419 6.81 14.96 -7.80
N SER A 420 5.88 14.60 -6.92
CA SER A 420 5.41 15.50 -5.85
C SER A 420 6.23 15.31 -4.58
N GLN A 421 6.73 16.40 -4.03
CA GLN A 421 7.38 16.44 -2.71
C GLN A 421 6.43 16.95 -1.61
N SER A 422 5.16 17.18 -1.97
CA SER A 422 4.16 17.75 -1.06
C SER A 422 3.45 16.67 -0.28
N GLN A 423 2.92 17.04 0.88
CA GLN A 423 2.10 16.17 1.72
C GLN A 423 1.01 16.97 2.40
N VAL A 424 -0.15 16.38 2.58
CA VAL A 424 -1.24 16.92 3.37
C VAL A 424 -1.71 15.90 4.39
N VAL A 425 -1.82 16.33 5.63
CA VAL A 425 -2.45 15.57 6.71
C VAL A 425 -3.58 16.42 7.28
N ILE A 426 -4.76 15.83 7.39
CA ILE A 426 -5.93 16.48 7.99
C ILE A 426 -6.33 15.67 9.20
N PHE A 427 -6.39 16.33 10.35
CA PHE A 427 -6.69 15.70 11.61
C PHE A 427 -7.83 16.45 12.33
N SER A 428 -8.95 15.78 12.58
CA SER A 428 -10.01 16.23 13.46
C SER A 428 -9.89 15.49 14.79
N THR A 429 -9.69 16.20 15.89
CA THR A 429 -9.48 15.57 17.20
C THR A 429 -10.77 15.17 17.89
N GLY A 430 -11.86 15.89 17.66
CA GLY A 430 -13.10 15.75 18.43
C GLY A 430 -12.96 16.22 19.87
N ARG A 431 -11.96 17.08 20.16
CA ARG A 431 -11.72 17.64 21.49
C ARG A 431 -11.28 19.08 21.37
N ASP A 432 -11.81 19.94 22.23
CA ASP A 432 -11.34 21.30 22.36
C ASP A 432 -9.87 21.30 22.83
N LEU A 433 -9.03 22.09 22.18
CA LEU A 433 -7.59 22.09 22.42
C LEU A 433 -7.20 22.67 23.78
N LEU A 434 -8.01 23.57 24.32
CA LEU A 434 -7.73 24.28 25.56
C LEU A 434 -8.37 23.58 26.77
N THR A 435 -9.63 23.22 26.63
CA THR A 435 -10.42 22.65 27.73
C THR A 435 -10.42 21.13 27.76
N GLN A 436 -9.96 20.49 26.69
CA GLN A 436 -10.04 19.04 26.47
C GLN A 436 -11.47 18.47 26.49
N ALA A 437 -12.49 19.35 26.44
CA ALA A 437 -13.87 18.95 26.37
C ALA A 437 -14.14 18.17 25.08
N ALA A 438 -14.95 17.11 25.16
CA ALA A 438 -15.36 16.37 23.99
C ALA A 438 -16.22 17.22 23.07
N LEU A 439 -15.88 17.25 21.80
CA LEU A 439 -16.61 17.90 20.72
C LEU A 439 -17.12 16.83 19.75
N GLU A 440 -17.96 17.24 18.80
CA GLU A 440 -18.50 16.32 17.80
C GLU A 440 -17.39 15.71 16.95
N GLY A 441 -16.46 16.52 16.48
CA GLY A 441 -15.32 16.13 15.69
C GLY A 441 -15.71 15.46 14.35
N GLY A 442 -14.72 14.77 13.77
CA GLY A 442 -14.91 14.00 12.54
C GLY A 442 -14.59 14.76 11.26
N ILE A 443 -14.46 14.01 10.18
CA ILE A 443 -14.25 14.54 8.84
C ILE A 443 -15.45 14.13 7.98
N VAL A 444 -16.08 15.11 7.34
CA VAL A 444 -17.27 14.91 6.52
C VAL A 444 -16.99 15.36 5.09
N VAL A 445 -17.28 14.52 4.12
CA VAL A 445 -17.35 14.95 2.73
C VAL A 445 -18.69 15.63 2.51
N ASP A 446 -18.67 16.88 2.06
CA ASP A 446 -19.87 17.67 1.82
C ASP A 446 -20.81 16.97 0.81
N ALA A 447 -22.11 17.00 1.10
CA ALA A 447 -23.12 16.52 0.16
C ALA A 447 -23.07 17.27 -1.18
N ALA A 448 -22.61 18.52 -1.21
CA ALA A 448 -22.42 19.32 -2.41
C ALA A 448 -21.03 19.14 -3.06
N ALA A 449 -20.14 18.33 -2.48
CA ALA A 449 -18.85 18.03 -3.11
C ALA A 449 -19.04 17.26 -4.43
N PRO A 450 -18.11 17.38 -5.40
CA PRO A 450 -18.24 16.71 -6.69
C PRO A 450 -18.28 15.18 -6.56
N ASP A 451 -18.94 14.51 -7.52
CA ASP A 451 -18.71 13.09 -7.74
C ASP A 451 -17.29 12.88 -8.28
N GLY A 452 -16.63 11.80 -7.88
CA GLY A 452 -15.21 11.59 -8.18
C GLY A 452 -14.28 12.51 -7.39
N LEU A 453 -14.68 12.91 -6.16
CA LEU A 453 -13.85 13.76 -5.30
C LEU A 453 -12.48 13.10 -5.05
N LYS A 454 -11.41 13.82 -5.36
CA LYS A 454 -10.03 13.38 -5.15
C LYS A 454 -9.40 14.11 -3.98
N LEU A 455 -8.96 13.35 -3.00
CA LEU A 455 -8.32 13.82 -1.77
C LEU A 455 -6.91 13.23 -1.70
N GLN A 456 -5.91 13.99 -2.08
CA GLN A 456 -4.51 13.58 -1.95
C GLN A 456 -3.98 14.01 -0.59
N ALA A 457 -4.46 13.33 0.44
CA ALA A 457 -4.20 13.65 1.84
C ALA A 457 -4.36 12.42 2.72
N SER A 458 -3.65 12.41 3.85
CA SER A 458 -3.93 11.49 4.95
C SER A 458 -4.96 12.09 5.89
N LEU A 459 -6.03 11.36 6.14
CA LEU A 459 -7.19 11.81 6.91
C LEU A 459 -7.26 11.06 8.24
N THR A 460 -7.35 11.78 9.34
CA THR A 460 -7.55 11.21 10.68
C THR A 460 -8.77 11.85 11.32
N ALA A 461 -9.84 11.10 11.42
CA ALA A 461 -11.15 11.55 11.90
C ALA A 461 -11.45 10.98 13.29
N GLY A 462 -11.19 11.75 14.34
CA GLY A 462 -11.63 11.49 15.70
C GLY A 462 -13.14 11.78 15.88
N GLY A 463 -13.61 11.75 17.10
CA GLY A 463 -15.00 12.09 17.43
C GLY A 463 -16.03 11.24 16.69
N SER A 464 -16.85 11.85 15.81
CA SER A 464 -17.89 11.16 15.02
C SER A 464 -17.33 10.27 13.90
N GLY A 465 -16.03 10.38 13.56
CA GLY A 465 -15.39 9.56 12.53
C GLY A 465 -15.44 10.19 11.14
N PHE A 466 -15.43 9.35 10.10
CA PHE A 466 -15.45 9.77 8.70
C PHE A 466 -16.81 9.49 8.05
N GLU A 467 -17.40 10.50 7.44
CA GLU A 467 -18.70 10.43 6.80
C GLU A 467 -18.62 10.93 5.34
N ILE A 468 -19.32 10.24 4.43
CA ILE A 468 -19.53 10.74 3.06
C ILE A 468 -20.98 11.20 2.91
N GLY A 469 -21.17 12.51 2.84
CA GLY A 469 -22.48 13.12 2.67
C GLY A 469 -23.05 12.94 1.26
N GLY A 470 -24.38 12.88 1.17
CA GLY A 470 -25.07 12.61 -0.09
C GLY A 470 -25.13 11.12 -0.43
N ARG A 471 -25.43 10.80 -1.70
CA ARG A 471 -25.50 9.41 -2.21
C ARG A 471 -24.96 9.32 -3.63
N GLY A 472 -24.46 8.14 -3.99
CA GLY A 472 -24.00 7.82 -5.35
C GLY A 472 -22.69 8.49 -5.75
N LYS A 473 -21.89 8.94 -4.79
CA LYS A 473 -20.58 9.56 -5.03
C LYS A 473 -19.46 8.54 -4.95
N THR A 474 -18.38 8.84 -5.66
CA THR A 474 -17.10 8.20 -5.51
C THR A 474 -16.12 9.18 -4.86
N VAL A 475 -15.46 8.75 -3.80
CA VAL A 475 -14.38 9.51 -3.13
C VAL A 475 -13.09 8.72 -3.29
N GLU A 476 -12.08 9.35 -3.85
CA GLU A 476 -10.76 8.76 -4.06
C GLU A 476 -9.76 9.42 -3.11
N VAL A 477 -9.19 8.65 -2.19
CA VAL A 477 -8.20 9.11 -1.22
C VAL A 477 -6.84 8.55 -1.59
N LEU A 478 -5.87 9.42 -1.80
CA LEU A 478 -4.45 9.07 -1.92
C LEU A 478 -3.74 9.45 -0.63
N GLY A 479 -3.44 8.46 0.19
CA GLY A 479 -2.88 8.65 1.53
C GLY A 479 -3.36 7.59 2.49
N ALA A 480 -3.84 8.01 3.65
CA ALA A 480 -4.38 7.12 4.67
C ALA A 480 -5.74 7.61 5.18
N LEU A 481 -6.54 6.71 5.68
CA LEU A 481 -7.79 7.03 6.37
C LEU A 481 -7.83 6.33 7.73
N HIS A 482 -7.86 7.14 8.78
CA HIS A 482 -8.09 6.69 10.15
C HIS A 482 -9.37 7.31 10.67
N ALA A 483 -10.26 6.52 11.23
CA ALA A 483 -11.53 7.04 11.70
C ALA A 483 -12.01 6.34 12.96
N ALA A 484 -12.58 7.10 13.89
CA ALA A 484 -13.28 6.56 15.04
C ALA A 484 -14.54 5.77 14.64
N GLY A 485 -15.15 6.14 13.51
CA GLY A 485 -16.28 5.46 12.87
C GLY A 485 -16.30 5.76 11.39
N TYR A 486 -17.10 5.01 10.61
CA TYR A 486 -17.25 5.23 9.16
C TYR A 486 -18.73 5.17 8.75
N GLU A 487 -19.17 6.18 8.00
CA GLU A 487 -20.50 6.22 7.39
C GLU A 487 -20.40 6.54 5.88
N GLY A 488 -20.51 5.51 5.06
CA GLY A 488 -20.40 5.63 3.60
C GLY A 488 -21.68 6.08 2.90
N ASN A 489 -22.86 5.93 3.53
CA ASN A 489 -24.18 6.35 3.00
C ASN A 489 -24.49 5.84 1.58
N GLY A 490 -23.96 4.67 1.19
CA GLY A 490 -24.10 4.11 -0.16
C GLY A 490 -23.15 4.73 -1.20
N ASN A 491 -22.16 5.48 -0.77
CA ASN A 491 -21.10 6.04 -1.60
C ASN A 491 -19.91 5.06 -1.73
N ALA A 492 -19.14 5.20 -2.81
CA ALA A 492 -17.91 4.44 -3.01
C ALA A 492 -16.70 5.19 -2.44
N LEU A 493 -15.85 4.50 -1.69
CA LEU A 493 -14.57 5.00 -1.24
C LEU A 493 -13.46 4.16 -1.87
N ARG A 494 -12.53 4.82 -2.57
CA ARG A 494 -11.31 4.22 -3.09
C ARG A 494 -10.12 4.78 -2.32
N LEU A 495 -9.29 3.91 -1.77
CA LEU A 495 -8.12 4.32 -1.00
C LEU A 495 -6.86 3.77 -1.66
N ALA A 496 -5.91 4.65 -1.96
CA ALA A 496 -4.59 4.32 -2.43
C ALA A 496 -3.55 4.79 -1.40
N PRO A 497 -2.72 3.88 -0.83
CA PRO A 497 -1.69 4.28 0.11
C PRO A 497 -0.66 5.22 -0.54
N ASP A 498 -0.23 6.23 0.18
CA ASP A 498 0.92 7.04 -0.22
C ASP A 498 2.20 6.39 0.33
N GLU A 499 2.93 5.70 -0.54
CA GLU A 499 4.16 4.96 -0.20
C GLU A 499 5.25 5.85 0.44
N ARG A 500 5.22 7.15 0.26
CA ARG A 500 6.21 8.10 0.83
C ARG A 500 6.10 8.18 2.35
N PHE A 501 4.90 8.05 2.90
CA PHE A 501 4.70 7.96 4.35
C PHE A 501 5.22 6.63 4.92
N ALA A 502 4.99 5.53 4.20
CA ALA A 502 5.50 4.22 4.60
C ALA A 502 7.03 4.16 4.59
N ALA A 503 7.68 4.94 3.73
CA ALA A 503 9.12 5.05 3.70
C ALA A 503 9.70 5.87 4.87
N GLY A 504 8.86 6.54 5.67
CA GLY A 504 9.30 7.41 6.76
C GLY A 504 10.01 8.68 6.28
N GLU A 505 9.90 8.99 4.98
CA GLU A 505 10.67 10.08 4.37
C GLU A 505 10.17 11.47 4.79
N ASN A 506 8.91 11.57 5.26
CA ASN A 506 8.26 12.86 5.44
C ASN A 506 7.36 12.99 6.71
N GLY A 507 7.60 12.19 7.74
CA GLY A 507 6.71 12.13 8.92
C GLY A 507 6.82 13.27 9.94
N GLY A 508 7.66 14.26 9.70
CA GLY A 508 8.04 15.24 10.72
C GLY A 508 6.93 16.08 11.37
N ASN A 509 5.75 16.20 10.75
CA ASN A 509 4.59 16.95 11.25
C ASN A 509 3.31 16.11 11.35
N ALA A 510 3.40 14.79 11.13
CA ALA A 510 2.24 13.93 11.21
C ALA A 510 1.99 13.45 12.66
N PRO A 511 0.72 13.25 13.07
CA PRO A 511 0.43 12.61 14.34
C PRO A 511 0.94 11.17 14.34
N VAL A 512 1.37 10.68 15.51
CA VAL A 512 1.86 9.32 15.72
C VAL A 512 0.81 8.46 16.44
N THR A 513 0.94 7.14 16.37
CA THR A 513 0.10 6.21 17.13
C THR A 513 0.27 6.41 18.63
N ALA A 514 -0.81 6.27 19.39
CA ALA A 514 -0.79 6.45 20.86
C ALA A 514 0.06 5.37 21.55
N ALA A 515 0.08 4.15 21.00
CA ALA A 515 0.88 3.04 21.50
C ALA A 515 1.87 2.57 20.42
N PRO A 516 3.01 1.97 20.81
CA PRO A 516 3.90 1.33 19.85
C PRO A 516 3.20 0.22 19.07
N CYS A 517 3.42 0.20 17.78
CA CYS A 517 2.84 -0.77 16.85
C CYS A 517 3.90 -1.33 15.92
N LEU A 518 3.63 -2.51 15.37
CA LEU A 518 4.35 -3.08 14.24
C LEU A 518 3.45 -3.04 13.01
N ALA A 519 3.97 -2.51 11.92
CA ALA A 519 3.26 -2.47 10.63
C ALA A 519 4.15 -3.03 9.51
N VAL A 520 3.62 -3.94 8.72
CA VAL A 520 4.29 -4.40 7.49
C VAL A 520 3.81 -3.54 6.33
N TYR A 521 4.69 -2.73 5.77
CA TYR A 521 4.34 -1.78 4.71
C TYR A 521 4.74 -2.24 3.31
N SER A 522 5.61 -3.23 3.19
CA SER A 522 6.00 -3.74 1.88
C SER A 522 6.36 -5.22 1.92
N LEU A 523 5.95 -5.94 0.88
CA LEU A 523 6.39 -7.28 0.54
C LEU A 523 6.89 -7.23 -0.90
N LYS A 524 8.18 -7.52 -1.12
CA LYS A 524 8.80 -7.51 -2.45
C LYS A 524 9.38 -8.88 -2.76
N VAL A 525 9.01 -9.43 -3.89
CA VAL A 525 9.68 -10.61 -4.48
C VAL A 525 10.91 -10.10 -5.22
N LEU A 526 12.09 -10.56 -4.82
CA LEU A 526 13.36 -10.13 -5.38
C LEU A 526 13.85 -11.09 -6.46
N SER A 527 13.68 -12.38 -6.23
CA SER A 527 14.06 -13.41 -7.20
C SER A 527 13.16 -14.63 -7.07
N TRP A 528 12.95 -15.28 -8.20
CA TRP A 528 12.29 -16.57 -8.29
C TRP A 528 13.24 -17.49 -9.06
N ARG A 529 13.61 -18.63 -8.49
CA ARG A 529 14.55 -19.58 -9.10
C ARG A 529 13.98 -20.98 -9.02
N GLU A 530 14.04 -21.66 -10.14
CA GLU A 530 13.89 -23.11 -10.21
C GLU A 530 15.26 -23.73 -10.01
N HIS A 531 15.37 -24.66 -9.09
CA HIS A 531 16.59 -25.47 -8.92
C HIS A 531 16.35 -26.87 -9.47
N GLU A 532 17.28 -27.32 -10.30
CA GLU A 532 17.36 -28.69 -10.80
C GLU A 532 17.61 -29.73 -9.70
#